data_4357d7c4bc365c5003f55e52746345c8
#
_entry.id   4357d7c4bc365c5003f55e52746345c8
#
_cell.length_a   1.000
_cell.length_b   1.000
_cell.length_c   1.000
_cell.angle_alpha   90.00
_cell.angle_beta   90.00
_cell.angle_gamma   90.00
#
_symmetry.space_group_name_H-M   'P 1'
#
loop_
_entity.id
_entity.type
_entity.pdbx_description
1 polymer ?
#
loop_
_entity_poly.entity_id
_entity_poly.type
_entity_poly.pdbx_seq_one_letter_code
_entity_poly.pdbx_strand_id
1 'polypeptide(L)'
;MPTYSHIATYDAPVENVWSWYDSKGAFRRIMPEWEGIRPVEAGALVNDATTRFKITLGPLRPTWVARHYGVVSGEVFNDVMEKGPFGAWDHEHRFVSTSAKTSEIHDTIQWKLPLHPLTFWTAPFTVKGRMKQMFAYRTLRVQEDIKRISQYADQPKQKVLVSGSTGLIGMQLCAFLQAGGHHVTRLVRPTTVLPSAKRYGGSLRAI
;
A
#
# COMPACT_ATOMS: atom_id res chain seq x y z
N MET A 1 -24.08 5.43 4.61
CA MET A 1 -22.89 5.82 3.82
C MET A 1 -22.82 4.90 2.62
N PRO A 2 -22.43 5.40 1.44
CA PRO A 2 -22.16 4.52 0.29
C PRO A 2 -21.07 3.50 0.66
N THR A 3 -21.23 2.29 0.13
CA THR A 3 -20.28 1.18 0.34
C THR A 3 -19.74 0.71 -1.01
N TYR A 4 -18.48 0.37 -1.03
CA TYR A 4 -17.83 -0.32 -2.14
C TYR A 4 -17.20 -1.61 -1.59
N SER A 5 -17.45 -2.72 -2.25
CA SER A 5 -16.86 -4.00 -1.88
C SER A 5 -16.11 -4.59 -3.07
N HIS A 6 -15.00 -5.26 -2.77
CA HIS A 6 -14.17 -5.96 -3.73
C HIS A 6 -13.67 -7.27 -3.13
N ILE A 7 -13.68 -8.34 -3.91
CA ILE A 7 -13.09 -9.62 -3.52
C ILE A 7 -11.95 -9.89 -4.49
N ALA A 8 -10.76 -10.10 -3.93
CA ALA A 8 -9.57 -10.48 -4.66
C ALA A 8 -9.19 -11.91 -4.29
N THR A 9 -9.09 -12.80 -5.27
CA THR A 9 -8.68 -14.21 -5.08
C THR A 9 -7.20 -14.36 -5.40
N TYR A 10 -6.48 -15.12 -4.59
CA TYR A 10 -5.04 -15.37 -4.73
C TYR A 10 -4.73 -16.87 -4.73
N ASP A 11 -3.84 -17.30 -5.63
CA ASP A 11 -3.31 -18.66 -5.70
C ASP A 11 -2.16 -18.82 -4.69
N ALA A 12 -2.45 -18.54 -3.42
CA ALA A 12 -1.50 -18.61 -2.32
C ALA A 12 -2.23 -18.84 -0.98
N PRO A 13 -1.58 -19.51 0.00
CA PRO A 13 -2.09 -19.57 1.38
C PRO A 13 -2.30 -18.17 1.95
N VAL A 14 -3.28 -18.02 2.83
CA VAL A 14 -3.64 -16.73 3.43
C VAL A 14 -2.48 -16.11 4.22
N GLU A 15 -1.64 -16.93 4.84
CA GLU A 15 -0.45 -16.50 5.59
C GLU A 15 0.57 -15.80 4.68
N ASN A 16 0.72 -16.27 3.44
CA ASN A 16 1.63 -15.65 2.47
C ASN A 16 1.09 -14.30 2.01
N VAL A 17 -0.22 -14.19 1.81
CA VAL A 17 -0.88 -12.94 1.44
C VAL A 17 -0.80 -11.93 2.59
N TRP A 18 -1.08 -12.36 3.81
CA TRP A 18 -0.93 -11.52 5.00
C TRP A 18 0.51 -11.01 5.17
N SER A 19 1.50 -11.93 5.14
CA SER A 19 2.93 -11.56 5.26
C SER A 19 3.37 -10.56 4.21
N TRP A 20 2.83 -10.68 2.99
CA TRP A 20 3.09 -9.72 1.94
C TRP A 20 2.53 -8.33 2.29
N TYR A 21 1.29 -8.25 2.78
CA TYR A 21 0.65 -6.98 3.19
C TYR A 21 1.34 -6.35 4.40
N ASP A 22 1.81 -7.14 5.35
CA ASP A 22 2.57 -6.67 6.53
C ASP A 22 4.01 -6.25 6.20
N SER A 23 4.45 -6.44 4.97
CA SER A 23 5.82 -6.11 4.56
C SER A 23 6.01 -4.60 4.35
N LYS A 24 7.25 -4.12 4.59
CA LYS A 24 7.63 -2.70 4.38
C LYS A 24 7.42 -2.20 2.96
N GLY A 25 7.39 -3.09 1.97
CA GLY A 25 7.22 -2.76 0.56
C GLY A 25 5.75 -2.67 0.12
N ALA A 26 4.83 -3.33 0.83
CA ALA A 26 3.46 -3.57 0.40
C ALA A 26 2.71 -2.28 0.04
N PHE A 27 2.70 -1.29 0.93
CA PHE A 27 1.98 -0.04 0.70
C PHE A 27 2.39 0.64 -0.63
N ARG A 28 3.69 0.68 -0.92
CA ARG A 28 4.18 1.26 -2.18
C ARG A 28 3.76 0.44 -3.40
N ARG A 29 3.73 -0.89 -3.26
CA ARG A 29 3.38 -1.81 -4.34
C ARG A 29 1.90 -1.75 -4.72
N ILE A 30 1.00 -1.58 -3.75
CA ILE A 30 -0.44 -1.49 -3.99
C ILE A 30 -0.91 -0.12 -4.48
N MET A 31 -0.03 0.90 -4.47
CA MET A 31 -0.39 2.24 -4.94
C MET A 31 -0.03 2.41 -6.43
N PRO A 32 -1.03 2.55 -7.32
CA PRO A 32 -0.78 2.78 -8.73
C PRO A 32 -0.06 4.11 -8.96
N GLU A 33 0.90 4.14 -9.88
CA GLU A 33 1.66 5.36 -10.18
C GLU A 33 0.80 6.48 -10.77
N TRP A 34 -0.28 6.14 -11.49
CA TRP A 34 -1.21 7.14 -12.06
C TRP A 34 -2.05 7.88 -11.00
N GLU A 35 -2.17 7.34 -9.79
CA GLU A 35 -2.87 8.05 -8.70
C GLU A 35 -2.02 9.21 -8.13
N GLY A 36 -0.76 9.32 -8.53
CA GLY A 36 0.12 10.38 -8.05
C GLY A 36 0.34 10.35 -6.53
N ILE A 37 0.14 9.18 -5.92
CA ILE A 37 0.30 8.98 -4.48
C ILE A 37 1.79 8.98 -4.14
N ARG A 38 2.17 9.84 -3.20
CA ARG A 38 3.53 9.93 -2.69
C ARG A 38 3.53 9.55 -1.22
N PRO A 39 4.00 8.34 -0.86
CA PRO A 39 4.15 7.95 0.53
C PRO A 39 5.06 8.94 1.26
N VAL A 40 4.63 9.35 2.44
CA VAL A 40 5.44 10.12 3.40
C VAL A 40 5.93 9.16 4.48
N GLU A 41 5.02 8.34 4.97
CA GLU A 41 5.27 7.36 6.01
C GLU A 41 4.28 6.20 5.85
N ALA A 42 4.76 4.97 5.88
CA ALA A 42 3.92 3.78 5.91
C ALA A 42 3.96 3.20 7.33
N GLY A 43 2.81 3.11 7.96
CA GLY A 43 2.64 2.46 9.27
C GLY A 43 2.76 0.94 9.16
N ALA A 44 3.17 0.29 10.24
CA ALA A 44 3.06 -1.16 10.38
C ALA A 44 1.60 -1.58 10.52
N LEU A 45 1.28 -2.86 10.24
CA LEU A 45 -0.06 -3.41 10.48
C LEU A 45 -0.26 -3.73 11.98
N VAL A 46 -0.31 -2.68 12.79
CA VAL A 46 -0.62 -2.75 14.22
C VAL A 46 -1.62 -1.67 14.57
N ASN A 47 -2.40 -1.89 15.63
CA ASN A 47 -3.37 -0.91 16.08
C ASN A 47 -2.70 0.43 16.40
N ASP A 48 -3.40 1.51 16.05
CA ASP A 48 -2.99 2.91 16.22
C ASP A 48 -1.78 3.36 15.40
N ALA A 49 -1.19 2.49 14.58
CA ALA A 49 -0.20 2.92 13.59
C ALA A 49 -0.84 3.80 12.52
N THR A 50 -0.10 4.83 12.10
CA THR A 50 -0.59 5.77 11.08
C THR A 50 0.20 5.66 9.80
N THR A 51 -0.52 5.70 8.68
CA THR A 51 0.04 5.80 7.33
C THR A 51 -0.25 7.18 6.77
N ARG A 52 0.79 7.86 6.27
CA ARG A 52 0.68 9.22 5.72
C ARG A 52 1.14 9.26 4.28
N PHE A 53 0.34 9.85 3.42
CA PHE A 53 0.69 10.07 2.02
C PHE A 53 0.02 11.33 1.46
N LYS A 54 0.56 11.81 0.34
CA LYS A 54 -0.07 12.88 -0.43
C LYS A 54 -0.75 12.28 -1.65
N ILE A 55 -1.96 12.76 -1.95
CA ILE A 55 -2.68 12.42 -3.17
C ILE A 55 -2.74 13.62 -4.10
N THR A 56 -2.86 13.38 -5.39
CA THR A 56 -3.02 14.45 -6.38
C THR A 56 -4.49 14.56 -6.78
N LEU A 57 -5.11 15.71 -6.49
CA LEU A 57 -6.49 16.04 -6.88
C LEU A 57 -6.48 17.33 -7.72
N GLY A 58 -6.29 17.19 -9.02
CA GLY A 58 -6.07 18.34 -9.90
C GLY A 58 -4.85 19.15 -9.44
N PRO A 59 -4.99 20.47 -9.18
CA PRO A 59 -3.89 21.30 -8.68
C PRO A 59 -3.58 21.09 -7.19
N LEU A 60 -4.46 20.44 -6.45
CA LEU A 60 -4.34 20.25 -5.01
C LEU A 60 -3.56 18.98 -4.65
N ARG A 61 -2.85 19.03 -3.54
CA ARG A 61 -2.10 17.88 -3.00
C ARG A 61 -2.39 17.68 -1.52
N PRO A 62 -3.64 17.34 -1.14
CA PRO A 62 -3.98 17.11 0.25
C PRO A 62 -3.19 15.94 0.83
N THR A 63 -2.90 16.06 2.13
CA THR A 63 -2.33 14.96 2.89
C THR A 63 -3.46 14.04 3.35
N TRP A 64 -3.28 12.75 3.13
CA TRP A 64 -4.09 11.69 3.71
C TRP A 64 -3.37 11.14 4.93
N VAL A 65 -4.09 10.98 6.02
CA VAL A 65 -3.65 10.30 7.23
C VAL A 65 -4.68 9.22 7.52
N ALA A 66 -4.25 7.98 7.51
CA ALA A 66 -5.05 6.82 7.90
C ALA A 66 -4.47 6.20 9.18
N ARG A 67 -5.33 5.78 10.09
CA ARG A 67 -4.96 5.05 11.31
C ARG A 67 -5.50 3.63 11.21
N HIS A 68 -4.64 2.66 11.51
CA HIS A 68 -5.03 1.25 11.57
C HIS A 68 -5.72 0.93 12.89
N TYR A 69 -6.73 0.06 12.84
CA TYR A 69 -7.45 -0.40 14.02
C TYR A 69 -8.04 -1.79 13.80
N GLY A 70 -8.41 -2.47 14.89
CA GLY A 70 -9.02 -3.81 14.85
C GLY A 70 -8.14 -4.84 14.16
N VAL A 71 -6.81 -4.71 14.30
CA VAL A 71 -5.85 -5.61 13.67
C VAL A 71 -5.84 -6.93 14.40
N VAL A 72 -6.19 -8.01 13.67
CA VAL A 72 -6.03 -9.40 14.09
C VAL A 72 -5.13 -10.06 13.06
N SER A 73 -3.93 -10.46 13.50
CA SER A 73 -2.90 -11.00 12.61
C SER A 73 -3.38 -12.21 11.81
N GLY A 74 -3.22 -12.16 10.49
CA GLY A 74 -3.65 -13.20 9.57
C GLY A 74 -5.13 -13.14 9.17
N GLU A 75 -5.95 -12.29 9.80
CA GLU A 75 -7.40 -12.30 9.61
C GLU A 75 -7.97 -10.98 9.10
N VAL A 76 -7.66 -9.87 9.75
CA VAL A 76 -8.30 -8.59 9.45
C VAL A 76 -7.45 -7.41 9.90
N PHE A 77 -7.50 -6.33 9.16
CA PHE A 77 -7.15 -5.00 9.64
C PHE A 77 -8.07 -3.95 8.99
N ASN A 78 -8.21 -2.84 9.66
CA ASN A 78 -9.00 -1.72 9.17
C ASN A 78 -8.13 -0.46 9.13
N ASP A 79 -8.47 0.45 8.22
CA ASP A 79 -7.92 1.80 8.20
C ASP A 79 -9.01 2.86 8.13
N VAL A 80 -8.98 3.79 9.07
CA VAL A 80 -9.89 4.94 9.10
C VAL A 80 -9.14 6.22 8.76
N MET A 81 -9.71 7.02 7.88
CA MET A 81 -9.14 8.32 7.54
C MET A 81 -9.35 9.32 8.67
N GLU A 82 -8.28 9.76 9.30
CA GLU A 82 -8.28 10.85 10.28
C GLU A 82 -8.19 12.22 9.61
N LYS A 83 -7.48 12.30 8.49
CA LYS A 83 -7.34 13.52 7.69
C LYS A 83 -7.28 13.17 6.21
N GLY A 84 -8.05 13.88 5.39
CA GLY A 84 -8.06 13.62 3.95
C GLY A 84 -9.14 14.41 3.23
N PRO A 85 -9.35 14.13 1.94
CA PRO A 85 -10.30 14.87 1.10
C PRO A 85 -11.74 14.37 1.18
N PHE A 86 -12.00 13.26 1.86
CA PHE A 86 -13.34 12.73 2.07
C PHE A 86 -13.95 13.31 3.35
N GLY A 87 -15.28 13.29 3.46
CA GLY A 87 -15.97 13.61 4.71
C GLY A 87 -15.90 12.46 5.72
N ALA A 88 -15.77 11.22 5.23
CA ALA A 88 -15.43 10.03 6.01
C ALA A 88 -14.88 8.96 5.08
N TRP A 89 -14.04 8.09 5.62
CA TRP A 89 -13.53 6.90 4.94
C TRP A 89 -13.15 5.87 5.99
N ASP A 90 -13.67 4.66 5.82
CA ASP A 90 -13.38 3.52 6.67
C ASP A 90 -13.25 2.29 5.76
N HIS A 91 -12.17 1.54 5.90
CA HIS A 91 -11.82 0.46 5.01
C HIS A 91 -11.42 -0.79 5.81
N GLU A 92 -12.20 -1.84 5.69
CA GLU A 92 -11.88 -3.17 6.21
C GLU A 92 -11.17 -4.00 5.14
N HIS A 93 -10.09 -4.67 5.54
CA HIS A 93 -9.41 -5.72 4.80
C HIS A 93 -9.53 -7.03 5.55
N ARG A 94 -10.33 -7.95 5.06
CA ARG A 94 -10.54 -9.27 5.66
C ARG A 94 -9.88 -10.34 4.81
N PHE A 95 -9.02 -11.13 5.43
CA PHE A 95 -8.27 -12.22 4.82
C PHE A 95 -8.98 -13.54 5.10
N VAL A 96 -9.27 -14.30 4.06
CA VAL A 96 -10.05 -15.53 4.15
C VAL A 96 -9.29 -16.66 3.48
N SER A 97 -9.03 -17.73 4.22
CA SER A 97 -8.51 -18.98 3.64
C SER A 97 -9.65 -19.72 2.93
N THR A 98 -9.49 -19.98 1.64
CA THR A 98 -10.45 -20.75 0.83
C THR A 98 -9.99 -22.19 0.63
N SER A 99 -8.70 -22.44 0.71
CA SER A 99 -8.07 -23.76 0.77
C SER A 99 -6.65 -23.65 1.32
N ALA A 100 -5.95 -24.78 1.46
CA ALA A 100 -4.53 -24.78 1.84
C ALA A 100 -3.62 -24.03 0.83
N LYS A 101 -4.09 -23.73 -0.38
CA LYS A 101 -3.30 -23.13 -1.46
C LYS A 101 -3.93 -21.87 -2.04
N THR A 102 -5.12 -21.50 -1.61
CA THR A 102 -5.87 -20.35 -2.14
C THR A 102 -6.47 -19.54 -1.02
N SER A 103 -6.56 -18.24 -1.22
CA SER A 103 -7.14 -17.30 -0.27
C SER A 103 -7.84 -16.14 -0.98
N GLU A 104 -8.60 -15.39 -0.24
CA GLU A 104 -9.27 -14.19 -0.69
C GLU A 104 -9.02 -13.03 0.26
N ILE A 105 -9.03 -11.82 -0.28
CA ILE A 105 -9.18 -10.59 0.50
C ILE A 105 -10.53 -10.00 0.16
N HIS A 106 -11.34 -9.79 1.19
CA HIS A 106 -12.61 -9.08 1.11
C HIS A 106 -12.38 -7.65 1.59
N ASP A 107 -12.33 -6.72 0.66
CA ASP A 107 -12.24 -5.28 0.94
C ASP A 107 -13.63 -4.68 1.04
N THR A 108 -13.90 -3.93 2.10
CA THR A 108 -15.14 -3.18 2.28
C THR A 108 -14.84 -1.75 2.67
N ILE A 109 -15.20 -0.80 1.79
CA ILE A 109 -14.97 0.62 2.01
C ILE A 109 -16.30 1.33 2.23
N GLN A 110 -16.44 1.98 3.36
CA GLN A 110 -17.51 2.94 3.64
C GLN A 110 -16.95 4.35 3.51
N TRP A 111 -17.62 5.20 2.74
CA TRP A 111 -17.09 6.51 2.46
C TRP A 111 -18.18 7.59 2.38
N LYS A 112 -17.77 8.85 2.54
CA LYS A 112 -18.64 10.03 2.41
C LYS A 112 -17.86 11.12 1.70
N LEU A 113 -18.44 11.72 0.67
CA LEU A 113 -17.85 12.88 0.04
C LEU A 113 -17.95 14.13 0.95
N PRO A 114 -17.03 15.09 0.81
CA PRO A 114 -17.18 16.37 1.47
C PRO A 114 -18.42 17.07 0.92
N LEU A 115 -19.02 17.99 1.71
CA LEU A 115 -20.22 18.72 1.36
C LEU A 115 -21.45 17.85 1.00
N HIS A 116 -21.51 16.61 1.53
CA HIS A 116 -22.71 15.78 1.43
C HIS A 116 -23.92 16.51 2.09
N PRO A 117 -25.11 16.54 1.47
CA PRO A 117 -25.54 15.71 0.32
C PRO A 117 -25.27 16.30 -1.09
N LEU A 118 -24.76 17.51 -1.22
CA LEU A 118 -24.60 18.20 -2.51
C LEU A 118 -23.73 17.44 -3.52
N THR A 119 -22.74 16.70 -3.03
CA THR A 119 -21.78 15.95 -3.86
C THR A 119 -22.21 14.49 -4.12
N PHE A 120 -23.32 14.04 -3.54
CA PHE A 120 -23.75 12.63 -3.64
C PHE A 120 -23.98 12.16 -5.08
N TRP A 121 -24.53 13.01 -5.94
CA TRP A 121 -24.85 12.68 -7.34
C TRP A 121 -23.63 12.40 -8.22
N THR A 122 -22.48 12.96 -7.89
CA THR A 122 -21.24 12.76 -8.67
C THR A 122 -20.47 11.49 -8.25
N ALA A 123 -20.74 10.97 -7.07
CA ALA A 123 -20.03 9.87 -6.44
C ALA A 123 -19.98 8.56 -7.23
N PRO A 124 -21.09 8.07 -7.87
CA PRO A 124 -21.06 6.81 -8.60
C PRO A 124 -20.09 6.85 -9.79
N PHE A 125 -19.99 8.00 -10.45
CA PHE A 125 -19.18 8.14 -11.66
C PHE A 125 -17.71 8.41 -11.37
N THR A 126 -17.41 9.18 -10.31
CA THR A 126 -16.04 9.64 -10.04
C THR A 126 -15.27 8.72 -9.07
N VAL A 127 -15.94 8.18 -8.06
CA VAL A 127 -15.28 7.40 -6.99
C VAL A 127 -15.30 5.91 -7.30
N LYS A 128 -16.46 5.33 -7.62
CA LYS A 128 -16.56 3.87 -7.84
C LYS A 128 -15.72 3.39 -9.03
N GLY A 129 -15.68 4.15 -10.13
CA GLY A 129 -14.87 3.81 -11.29
C GLY A 129 -13.38 3.76 -10.97
N ARG A 130 -12.87 4.76 -10.23
CA ARG A 130 -11.48 4.81 -9.78
C ARG A 130 -11.16 3.69 -8.80
N MET A 131 -12.06 3.40 -7.84
CA MET A 131 -11.90 2.27 -6.93
C MET A 131 -11.77 0.96 -7.69
N LYS A 132 -12.69 0.67 -8.64
CA LYS A 132 -12.64 -0.55 -9.46
C LYS A 132 -11.30 -0.71 -10.16
N GLN A 133 -10.80 0.35 -10.78
CA GLN A 133 -9.51 0.34 -11.48
C GLN A 133 -8.33 0.12 -10.53
N MET A 134 -8.35 0.79 -9.37
CA MET A 134 -7.33 0.67 -8.35
C MET A 134 -7.28 -0.74 -7.76
N PHE A 135 -8.43 -1.34 -7.43
CA PHE A 135 -8.49 -2.68 -6.89
C PHE A 135 -8.10 -3.75 -7.91
N ALA A 136 -8.48 -3.60 -9.18
CA ALA A 136 -8.00 -4.49 -10.24
C ALA A 136 -6.46 -4.46 -10.35
N TYR A 137 -5.85 -3.28 -10.29
CA TYR A 137 -4.40 -3.14 -10.25
C TYR A 137 -3.79 -3.82 -9.02
N ARG A 138 -4.36 -3.58 -7.82
CA ARG A 138 -3.88 -4.17 -6.56
C ARG A 138 -3.89 -5.69 -6.62
N THR A 139 -5.02 -6.28 -7.04
CA THR A 139 -5.16 -7.74 -7.18
C THR A 139 -4.07 -8.33 -8.05
N LEU A 140 -3.89 -7.78 -9.26
CA LEU A 140 -2.84 -8.25 -10.19
C LEU A 140 -1.43 -8.07 -9.60
N ARG A 141 -1.17 -6.94 -8.97
CA ARG A 141 0.14 -6.64 -8.39
C ARG A 141 0.50 -7.59 -7.27
N VAL A 142 -0.42 -7.82 -6.35
CA VAL A 142 -0.22 -8.74 -5.20
C VAL A 142 -0.03 -10.17 -5.70
N GLN A 143 -0.87 -10.62 -6.63
CA GLN A 143 -0.76 -11.96 -7.22
C GLN A 143 0.60 -12.19 -7.88
N GLU A 144 1.06 -11.24 -8.71
CA GLU A 144 2.35 -11.36 -9.39
C GLU A 144 3.54 -11.30 -8.41
N ASP A 145 3.47 -10.44 -7.40
CA ASP A 145 4.52 -10.33 -6.40
C ASP A 145 4.61 -11.62 -5.57
N ILE A 146 3.49 -12.15 -5.08
CA ILE A 146 3.47 -13.39 -4.31
C ILE A 146 3.98 -14.56 -5.15
N LYS A 147 3.51 -14.70 -6.39
CA LYS A 147 3.98 -15.71 -7.32
C LYS A 147 5.51 -15.67 -7.52
N ARG A 148 6.07 -14.47 -7.72
CA ARG A 148 7.53 -14.29 -7.88
C ARG A 148 8.30 -14.60 -6.60
N ILE A 149 7.81 -14.13 -5.45
CA ILE A 149 8.44 -14.36 -4.14
C ILE A 149 8.44 -15.85 -3.81
N SER A 150 7.33 -16.56 -4.08
CA SER A 150 7.20 -18.00 -3.84
C SER A 150 8.16 -18.85 -4.67
N GLN A 151 8.49 -18.42 -5.90
CA GLN A 151 9.48 -19.12 -6.74
C GLN A 151 10.88 -19.19 -6.12
N TYR A 152 11.18 -18.27 -5.19
CA TYR A 152 12.48 -18.14 -4.54
C TYR A 152 12.37 -18.25 -3.01
N ALA A 153 11.29 -18.87 -2.50
CA ALA A 153 11.03 -18.96 -1.07
C ALA A 153 12.16 -19.69 -0.31
N ASP A 154 12.74 -20.72 -0.93
CA ASP A 154 13.84 -21.53 -0.37
C ASP A 154 15.21 -20.84 -0.45
N GLN A 155 15.31 -19.71 -1.14
CA GLN A 155 16.58 -18.99 -1.28
C GLN A 155 16.79 -18.05 -0.07
N PRO A 156 18.05 -17.90 0.40
CA PRO A 156 18.33 -16.99 1.51
C PRO A 156 18.03 -15.54 1.16
N LYS A 157 17.50 -14.79 2.12
CA LYS A 157 17.24 -13.37 1.95
C LYS A 157 18.55 -12.60 1.77
N GLN A 158 18.59 -11.73 0.80
CA GLN A 158 19.79 -11.01 0.36
C GLN A 158 19.87 -9.61 0.96
N LYS A 159 21.10 -9.11 1.09
CA LYS A 159 21.40 -7.69 1.29
C LYS A 159 21.62 -7.05 -0.08
N VAL A 160 20.72 -6.19 -0.50
CA VAL A 160 20.71 -5.62 -1.87
C VAL A 160 20.97 -4.13 -1.81
N LEU A 161 21.96 -3.67 -2.57
CA LEU A 161 22.28 -2.25 -2.74
C LEU A 161 21.70 -1.76 -4.06
N VAL A 162 20.83 -0.73 -4.02
CA VAL A 162 20.13 -0.23 -5.21
C VAL A 162 20.54 1.22 -5.50
N SER A 163 21.16 1.44 -6.66
CA SER A 163 21.36 2.77 -7.24
C SER A 163 20.15 3.20 -8.06
N GLY A 164 19.92 4.52 -8.24
CA GLY A 164 18.73 5.01 -8.92
C GLY A 164 17.41 4.73 -8.15
N SER A 165 17.52 4.44 -6.88
CA SER A 165 16.42 4.03 -5.99
C SER A 165 15.33 5.10 -5.78
N THR A 166 15.52 6.31 -6.26
CA THR A 166 14.55 7.44 -6.22
C THR A 166 13.76 7.60 -7.53
N GLY A 167 14.19 6.91 -8.61
CA GLY A 167 13.46 6.89 -9.88
C GLY A 167 12.27 5.92 -9.85
N LEU A 168 11.43 6.00 -10.87
CA LEU A 168 10.20 5.20 -10.98
C LEU A 168 10.48 3.69 -10.82
N ILE A 169 11.39 3.16 -11.61
CA ILE A 169 11.76 1.72 -11.58
C ILE A 169 12.44 1.38 -10.26
N GLY A 170 13.42 2.18 -9.82
CA GLY A 170 14.17 1.91 -8.59
C GLY A 170 13.31 1.91 -7.33
N MET A 171 12.31 2.78 -7.23
CA MET A 171 11.36 2.79 -6.13
C MET A 171 10.51 1.51 -6.08
N GLN A 172 10.01 1.08 -7.23
CA GLN A 172 9.20 -0.16 -7.32
C GLN A 172 10.05 -1.41 -7.06
N LEU A 173 11.30 -1.43 -7.55
CA LEU A 173 12.24 -2.52 -7.26
C LEU A 173 12.56 -2.61 -5.77
N CYS A 174 12.88 -1.49 -5.13
CA CYS A 174 13.12 -1.46 -3.68
C CYS A 174 11.90 -1.99 -2.90
N ALA A 175 10.70 -1.55 -3.26
CA ALA A 175 9.46 -1.98 -2.62
C ALA A 175 9.20 -3.49 -2.82
N PHE A 176 9.41 -4.01 -4.02
CA PHE A 176 9.28 -5.44 -4.33
C PHE A 176 10.28 -6.30 -3.54
N LEU A 177 11.56 -5.90 -3.51
CA LEU A 177 12.57 -6.60 -2.74
C LEU A 177 12.28 -6.59 -1.23
N GLN A 178 11.79 -5.46 -0.71
CA GLN A 178 11.36 -5.36 0.70
C GLN A 178 10.13 -6.24 0.98
N ALA A 179 9.17 -6.31 0.06
CA ALA A 179 8.01 -7.21 0.18
C ALA A 179 8.45 -8.69 0.15
N GLY A 180 9.53 -9.02 -0.58
CA GLY A 180 10.16 -10.33 -0.57
C GLY A 180 11.00 -10.62 0.66
N GLY A 181 11.10 -9.70 1.63
CA GLY A 181 11.87 -9.89 2.85
C GLY A 181 13.38 -9.64 2.71
N HIS A 182 13.85 -9.09 1.57
CA HIS A 182 15.25 -8.75 1.40
C HIS A 182 15.62 -7.47 2.17
N HIS A 183 16.88 -7.37 2.60
CA HIS A 183 17.41 -6.16 3.22
C HIS A 183 17.89 -5.19 2.12
N VAL A 184 17.13 -4.11 1.90
CA VAL A 184 17.41 -3.15 0.82
C VAL A 184 18.11 -1.92 1.36
N THR A 185 19.28 -1.62 0.83
CA THR A 185 20.02 -0.37 1.05
C THR A 185 19.92 0.49 -0.21
N ARG A 186 19.48 1.74 -0.05
CA ARG A 186 19.29 2.68 -1.17
C ARG A 186 20.45 3.65 -1.27
N LEU A 187 21.09 3.71 -2.44
CA LEU A 187 22.07 4.75 -2.74
C LEU A 187 21.37 6.00 -3.26
N VAL A 188 21.57 7.13 -2.58
CA VAL A 188 20.97 8.42 -2.96
C VAL A 188 22.04 9.50 -3.00
N ARG A 189 21.83 10.48 -3.87
CA ARG A 189 22.72 11.66 -3.92
C ARG A 189 22.60 12.47 -2.63
N PRO A 190 23.65 13.15 -2.16
CA PRO A 190 23.62 13.92 -0.90
C PRO A 190 22.55 15.00 -0.86
N THR A 191 22.16 15.55 -2.02
CA THR A 191 21.12 16.57 -2.18
C THR A 191 19.70 16.03 -2.13
N THR A 192 19.55 14.69 -2.14
CA THR A 192 18.21 14.06 -2.08
C THR A 192 17.70 14.08 -0.65
N VAL A 193 16.70 14.89 -0.38
CA VAL A 193 16.01 14.90 0.93
C VAL A 193 15.03 13.75 0.96
N LEU A 194 15.27 12.79 1.86
CA LEU A 194 14.34 11.68 2.14
C LEU A 194 13.79 11.84 3.55
N PRO A 195 12.51 11.56 3.78
CA PRO A 195 11.83 11.83 5.05
C PRO A 195 12.46 11.18 6.29
N SER A 196 13.22 10.09 6.13
CA SER A 196 13.77 9.28 7.23
C SER A 196 15.28 8.99 7.11
N ALA A 197 16.03 9.74 6.32
CA ALA A 197 17.46 9.44 6.09
C ALA A 197 18.35 9.92 7.24
N LYS A 198 19.04 9.01 7.92
CA LYS A 198 20.22 9.35 8.72
C LYS A 198 21.35 9.84 7.79
N ARG A 199 21.98 10.96 8.13
CA ARG A 199 23.10 11.50 7.37
C ARG A 199 24.39 10.73 7.72
N TYR A 200 24.99 10.11 6.72
CA TYR A 200 26.37 9.62 6.80
C TYR A 200 27.24 10.50 5.91
N GLY A 201 28.42 10.88 6.39
CA GLY A 201 29.37 11.71 5.65
C GLY A 201 29.88 11.00 4.39
N GLY A 202 29.79 11.64 3.22
CA GLY A 202 30.25 11.10 1.95
C GLY A 202 29.44 11.59 0.75
N SER A 203 29.94 11.36 -0.47
CA SER A 203 29.29 11.75 -1.74
C SER A 203 28.04 10.94 -2.08
N LEU A 204 27.82 9.79 -1.44
CA LEU A 204 26.64 8.95 -1.53
C LEU A 204 26.16 8.58 -0.12
N ARG A 205 24.85 8.46 0.08
CA ARG A 205 24.24 8.00 1.34
C ARG A 205 23.58 6.65 1.12
N ALA A 206 23.80 5.74 2.07
CA ALA A 206 23.09 4.49 2.19
C ALA A 206 21.93 4.65 3.19
N ILE A 207 20.72 4.24 2.82
CA ILE A 207 19.49 4.31 3.63
C ILE A 207 18.64 3.06 3.41
#